data_5515226b92dd9fe19ec916c5be029727
#
_entry.id   5515226b92dd9fe19ec916c5be029727
#
_cell.length_a   1.000
_cell.length_b   1.000
_cell.length_c   1.000
_cell.angle_alpha   90.00
_cell.angle_beta   90.00
_cell.angle_gamma   90.00
#
_symmetry.space_group_name_H-M   'P 1'
#
loop_
_entity.id
_entity.type
_entity.pdbx_description
1 polymer ?
#
loop_
_entity_poly.entity_id
_entity_poly.type
_entity_poly.pdbx_seq_one_letter_code
_entity_poly.pdbx_strand_id
1 'polypeptide(L)' 'MKFERLKALYEANANVHYKGKLCEVISVTALKQTAQVAEVDQMFPPVVEVKASELD' A
#
# COMPACT_ATOMS: atom_id res chain seq x y z
N MET A 1 5.53 -6.95 4.38
CA MET A 1 6.16 -7.46 3.12
C MET A 1 7.44 -6.70 2.83
N LYS A 2 8.28 -7.27 1.99
CA LYS A 2 9.49 -6.57 1.56
C LYS A 2 9.14 -5.45 0.59
N PHE A 3 9.93 -4.37 0.61
CA PHE A 3 9.65 -3.21 -0.24
C PHE A 3 9.67 -3.55 -1.73
N GLU A 4 10.57 -4.42 -2.17
CA GLU A 4 10.63 -4.82 -3.57
C GLU A 4 9.32 -5.47 -4.03
N ARG A 5 8.71 -6.28 -3.17
CA ARG A 5 7.41 -6.87 -3.48
C ARG A 5 6.31 -5.82 -3.53
N LEU A 6 6.34 -4.89 -2.59
CA LEU A 6 5.39 -3.78 -2.57
C LEU A 6 5.48 -2.96 -3.85
N LYS A 7 6.70 -2.66 -4.28
CA LYS A 7 6.91 -1.90 -5.52
C LYS A 7 6.38 -2.66 -6.72
N ALA A 8 6.61 -3.98 -6.79
CA ALA A 8 6.12 -4.81 -7.88
C ALA A 8 4.59 -4.82 -7.92
N LEU A 9 3.94 -4.92 -6.77
CA LEU A 9 2.48 -4.89 -6.68
C LEU A 9 1.94 -3.53 -7.11
N TYR A 10 2.59 -2.46 -6.71
CA TYR A 10 2.21 -1.12 -7.13
C TYR A 10 2.28 -0.97 -8.66
N GLU A 11 3.37 -1.44 -9.27
CA GLU A 11 3.54 -1.37 -10.72
C GLU A 11 2.54 -2.25 -11.46
N ALA A 12 2.09 -3.33 -10.84
CA ALA A 12 1.08 -4.23 -11.41
C ALA A 12 -0.37 -3.77 -11.14
N ASN A 13 -0.54 -2.65 -10.46
CA ASN A 13 -1.86 -2.15 -10.03
C ASN A 13 -2.60 -3.16 -9.15
N ALA A 14 -1.85 -3.93 -8.36
CA ALA A 14 -2.42 -4.91 -7.44
C ALA A 14 -2.71 -4.27 -6.10
N ASN A 15 -3.66 -4.84 -5.36
CA ASN A 15 -4.01 -4.36 -4.04
C ASN A 15 -3.19 -5.07 -2.97
N VAL A 16 -3.14 -4.47 -1.78
CA VAL A 16 -2.44 -5.03 -0.62
C VAL A 16 -3.38 -5.03 0.57
N HIS A 17 -3.00 -5.74 1.63
CA HIS A 17 -3.78 -5.73 2.86
C HIS A 17 -3.04 -4.95 3.94
N TYR A 18 -3.78 -4.08 4.62
CA TYR A 18 -3.28 -3.33 5.76
C TYR A 18 -4.25 -3.54 6.92
N LYS A 19 -3.76 -4.13 8.01
CA LYS A 19 -4.59 -4.46 9.18
C LYS A 19 -5.83 -5.26 8.80
N GLY A 20 -5.67 -6.20 7.87
CA GLY A 20 -6.76 -7.06 7.41
C GLY A 20 -7.72 -6.43 6.42
N LYS A 21 -7.47 -5.19 6.01
CA LYS A 21 -8.35 -4.48 5.05
C LYS A 21 -7.67 -4.38 3.70
N LEU A 22 -8.45 -4.56 2.64
CA LEU A 22 -7.94 -4.45 1.28
C LEU A 22 -7.72 -2.99 0.93
N CYS A 23 -6.52 -2.66 0.48
CA CYS A 23 -6.14 -1.29 0.16
C CYS A 23 -5.51 -1.20 -1.22
N GLU A 24 -5.72 -0.05 -1.86
CA GLU A 24 -5.06 0.30 -3.10
C GLU A 24 -3.77 1.05 -2.77
N VAL A 25 -2.69 0.74 -3.48
CA VAL A 25 -1.43 1.46 -3.32
C VAL A 25 -1.45 2.68 -4.23
N ILE A 26 -1.42 3.86 -3.63
CA ILE A 26 -1.46 5.13 -4.36
C ILE A 26 -0.08 5.51 -4.85
N SER A 27 0.93 5.38 -4.00
CA SER A 27 2.32 5.67 -4.36
C SER A 27 3.27 4.92 -3.43
N VAL A 28 4.53 4.81 -3.82
CA VAL A 28 5.57 4.19 -3.00
C VAL A 28 6.75 5.14 -2.88
N THR A 29 7.43 5.09 -1.74
CA THR A 29 8.61 5.90 -1.45
C THR A 29 9.77 4.97 -1.11
N ALA A 30 10.70 4.83 -2.04
CA ALA A 30 11.84 3.91 -1.86
C ALA A 30 12.77 4.36 -0.73
N LEU A 31 12.99 5.65 -0.58
CA LEU A 31 13.89 6.17 0.43
C LEU A 31 13.46 5.78 1.84
N LYS A 32 12.17 5.83 2.12
CA LYS A 32 11.61 5.49 3.42
C LYS A 32 11.08 4.06 3.49
N GLN A 33 11.00 3.37 2.36
CA GLN A 33 10.38 2.06 2.21
C GLN A 33 8.94 2.06 2.74
N THR A 34 8.20 3.10 2.33
CA THR A 34 6.80 3.29 2.70
C THR A 34 5.93 3.36 1.46
N ALA A 35 4.63 3.32 1.66
CA ALA A 35 3.65 3.50 0.60
C ALA A 35 2.47 4.30 1.13
N GLN A 36 1.80 5.03 0.24
CA GLN A 36 0.53 5.65 0.54
C GLN A 36 -0.56 4.72 0.04
N VAL A 37 -1.50 4.37 0.91
CA VAL A 37 -2.56 3.41 0.60
C VAL A 37 -3.91 3.99 1.01
N ALA A 38 -4.98 3.49 0.37
CA ALA A 38 -6.35 3.87 0.69
C ALA A 38 -7.24 2.64 0.59
N GLU A 39 -8.21 2.50 1.50
CA GLU A 39 -9.12 1.37 1.49
C GLU A 39 -10.00 1.40 0.23
N VAL A 40 -10.13 0.25 -0.44
CA VAL A 40 -10.85 0.17 -1.72
C VAL A 40 -12.37 0.17 -1.55
N ASP A 41 -12.87 -0.19 -0.38
CA ASP A 41 -14.30 -0.31 -0.15
C ASP A 41 -14.93 0.93 0.48
N GLN A 42 -14.17 2.02 0.60
CA GLN A 42 -14.71 3.31 1.06
C GLN A 42 -14.89 4.25 -0.13
N MET A 43 -15.95 5.05 -0.08
CA MET A 43 -16.25 5.99 -1.16
C MET A 43 -15.21 7.10 -1.25
N PHE A 44 -14.78 7.65 -0.11
CA PHE A 44 -13.77 8.70 -0.04
C PHE A 44 -12.74 8.31 1.01
N PRO A 45 -11.89 7.30 0.72
CA PRO A 45 -10.97 6.80 1.73
C PRO A 45 -9.84 7.80 1.99
N PRO A 46 -9.43 7.95 3.26
CA PRO A 46 -8.24 8.74 3.54
C PRO A 46 -7.00 8.01 3.05
N VAL A 47 -6.06 8.76 2.50
CA VAL A 47 -4.76 8.22 2.09
C VAL A 47 -3.85 8.26 3.31
N VAL A 48 -3.28 7.11 3.68
CA VAL A 48 -2.36 7.00 4.80
C VAL A 48 -1.02 6.46 4.36
N GLU A 49 0.06 6.95 4.98
CA GLU A 49 1.39 6.44 4.73
C GLU A 49 1.67 5.29 5.70
N VAL A 50 2.10 4.15 5.17
CA VAL A 50 2.40 2.97 5.97
C VAL A 50 3.75 2.40 5.55
N LYS A 51 4.42 1.69 6.45
CA LYS A 51 5.66 1.02 6.13
C LYS A 51 5.38 -0.28 5.38
N ALA A 52 6.29 -0.66 4.47
CA ALA A 52 6.17 -1.92 3.75
C ALA A 52 6.02 -3.10 4.72
N SER A 53 6.72 -3.06 5.85
CA SER A 53 6.65 -4.12 6.85
C SER A 53 5.27 -4.28 7.50
N GLU A 54 4.40 -3.28 7.38
CA GLU A 54 3.05 -3.32 7.92
C GLU A 54 2.03 -3.89 6.94
N LEU A 55 2.43 -4.16 5.72
CA LEU A 55 1.55 -4.63 4.64
C LEU A 55 1.72 -6.13 4.41
N ASP A 56 0.64 -6.73 3.95
CA ASP A 56 0.59 -8.13 3.52
C ASP A 56 0.22 -8.24 2.04
#